data_6862499bade0b34834df1e0c456442b0
#
_entry.id   6862499bade0b34834df1e0c456442b0
#
_cell.length_a   1.000
_cell.length_b   1.000
_cell.length_c   1.000
_cell.angle_alpha   90.00
_cell.angle_beta   90.00
_cell.angle_gamma   90.00
#
_symmetry.space_group_name_H-M   'P 1'
#
loop_
_entity.id
_entity.type
_entity.pdbx_description
1 polymer ?
#
loop_
_entity_poly.entity_id
_entity_poly.type
_entity_poly.pdbx_seq_one_letter_code
_entity_poly.pdbx_strand_id
1 'polypeptide(L)'
;MLAAEHLVYQHRGHPVRYDFSFAAEPGAITAISGPSGSGKSTLLDLLAGFLTPSSGTIMLDGADLTPLSPEMRPISLLLQGESLFEHLTAGHNVALGLPKATGKAEAQTMIAQALSEVGLGEIGQQLASTLSGGQKQRVGLARTLLRNRAVLLLDEPFSALDDETRRTIRDLVRALTRRHGWHTILVSHHADDVAELAQRTYRLVDGRLELY
;
A
#
# COMPACT_ATOMS: atom_id res chain seq x y z
N MET A 1 -16.33 -5.48 -0.20
CA MET A 1 -15.40 -6.29 0.62
C MET A 1 -14.30 -6.85 -0.29
N LEU A 2 -13.02 -6.71 0.10
CA LEU A 2 -11.89 -7.38 -0.54
C LEU A 2 -11.68 -8.74 0.15
N ALA A 3 -11.62 -9.82 -0.61
CA ALA A 3 -11.36 -11.16 -0.08
C ALA A 3 -10.35 -11.91 -0.96
N ALA A 4 -9.52 -12.72 -0.33
CA ALA A 4 -8.75 -13.77 -0.99
C ALA A 4 -9.21 -15.12 -0.44
N GLU A 5 -9.48 -16.07 -1.33
CA GLU A 5 -9.97 -17.40 -0.98
C GLU A 5 -9.02 -18.45 -1.54
N HIS A 6 -8.37 -19.18 -0.63
CA HIS A 6 -7.39 -20.23 -0.96
C HIS A 6 -6.41 -19.83 -2.06
N LEU A 7 -5.84 -18.61 -1.93
CA LEU A 7 -4.91 -18.05 -2.89
C LEU A 7 -3.56 -18.76 -2.75
N VAL A 8 -3.33 -19.77 -3.57
CA VAL A 8 -2.18 -20.68 -3.48
C VAL A 8 -1.06 -20.20 -4.39
N TYR A 9 0.15 -20.14 -3.82
CA TYR A 9 1.35 -19.82 -4.57
C TYR A 9 2.59 -20.51 -3.99
N GLN A 10 3.55 -20.85 -4.86
CA GLN A 10 4.86 -21.36 -4.46
C GLN A 10 5.93 -20.80 -5.39
N HIS A 11 6.96 -20.18 -4.84
CA HIS A 11 8.11 -19.75 -5.62
C HIS A 11 8.87 -20.97 -6.17
N ARG A 12 9.31 -20.86 -7.42
CA ARG A 12 10.04 -21.94 -8.09
C ARG A 12 11.33 -22.28 -7.31
N GLY A 13 11.48 -23.55 -6.92
CA GLY A 13 12.62 -24.01 -6.13
C GLY A 13 12.59 -23.67 -4.65
N HIS A 14 11.50 -23.10 -4.13
CA HIS A 14 11.33 -22.80 -2.72
C HIS A 14 10.40 -23.83 -2.05
N PRO A 15 10.71 -24.31 -0.83
CA PRO A 15 9.91 -25.36 -0.18
C PRO A 15 8.56 -24.85 0.33
N VAL A 16 8.42 -23.56 0.63
CA VAL A 16 7.20 -23.01 1.22
C VAL A 16 6.13 -22.85 0.16
N ARG A 17 4.98 -23.47 0.42
CA ARG A 17 3.73 -23.28 -0.31
C ARG A 17 2.83 -22.34 0.52
N TYR A 18 2.44 -21.25 -0.08
CA TYR A 18 1.50 -20.30 0.50
C TYR A 18 0.06 -20.68 0.18
N ASP A 19 -0.85 -20.46 1.14
CA ASP A 19 -2.31 -20.63 0.98
C ASP A 19 -2.98 -19.52 1.79
N PHE A 20 -3.27 -18.41 1.13
CA PHE A 20 -3.78 -17.22 1.78
C PHE A 20 -5.30 -17.14 1.68
N SER A 21 -5.96 -17.01 2.83
CA SER A 21 -7.39 -16.69 2.92
C SER A 21 -7.59 -15.56 3.91
N PHE A 22 -8.20 -14.45 3.48
CA PHE A 22 -8.52 -13.32 4.34
C PHE A 22 -9.67 -12.49 3.77
N ALA A 23 -10.24 -11.63 4.61
CA ALA A 23 -11.22 -10.62 4.22
C ALA A 23 -10.85 -9.26 4.82
N ALA A 24 -11.05 -8.21 4.02
CA ALA A 24 -10.85 -6.82 4.42
C ALA A 24 -12.09 -5.99 4.07
N GLU A 25 -12.59 -5.24 5.06
CA GLU A 25 -13.78 -4.43 4.92
C GLU A 25 -13.47 -3.05 4.31
N PRO A 26 -14.44 -2.42 3.62
CA PRO A 26 -14.29 -1.05 3.14
C PRO A 26 -14.19 -0.06 4.32
N GLY A 27 -13.36 0.97 4.17
CA GLY A 27 -13.15 1.98 5.19
C GLY A 27 -12.38 1.49 6.43
N ALA A 28 -11.84 0.27 6.39
CA ALA A 28 -11.10 -0.35 7.46
C ALA A 28 -9.65 -0.71 7.03
N ILE A 29 -8.77 -0.77 8.03
CA ILE A 29 -7.39 -1.20 7.86
C ILE A 29 -7.26 -2.62 8.38
N THR A 30 -6.86 -3.54 7.51
CA THR A 30 -6.54 -4.93 7.86
C THR A 30 -5.02 -5.08 7.89
N ALA A 31 -4.46 -5.43 9.05
CA ALA A 31 -3.03 -5.63 9.19
C ALA A 31 -2.63 -7.08 8.91
N ILE A 32 -1.48 -7.24 8.26
CA ILE A 32 -0.79 -8.51 8.08
C ILE A 32 0.53 -8.43 8.82
N SER A 33 0.67 -9.21 9.88
CA SER A 33 1.88 -9.33 10.69
C SER A 33 2.59 -10.65 10.44
N GLY A 34 3.86 -10.74 10.85
CA GLY A 34 4.64 -11.98 10.74
C GLY A 34 6.13 -11.70 10.60
N PRO A 35 7.00 -12.70 10.83
CA PRO A 35 8.45 -12.51 10.77
C PRO A 35 8.92 -12.11 9.37
N SER A 36 10.15 -11.58 9.27
CA SER A 36 10.77 -11.31 7.97
C SER A 36 10.90 -12.61 7.17
N GLY A 37 10.64 -12.54 5.88
CA GLY A 37 10.68 -13.72 4.98
C GLY A 37 9.46 -14.65 5.09
N SER A 38 8.45 -14.35 5.91
CA SER A 38 7.25 -15.21 6.02
C SER A 38 6.37 -15.25 4.76
N GLY A 39 6.53 -14.29 3.82
CA GLY A 39 5.73 -14.23 2.59
C GLY A 39 4.75 -13.05 2.50
N LYS A 40 4.88 -12.03 3.36
CA LYS A 40 4.02 -10.84 3.34
C LYS A 40 4.10 -10.10 2.00
N SER A 41 5.29 -9.88 1.47
CA SER A 41 5.48 -9.26 0.15
C SER A 41 4.94 -10.15 -0.97
N THR A 42 5.06 -11.48 -0.85
CA THR A 42 4.44 -12.44 -1.79
C THR A 42 2.91 -12.26 -1.83
N LEU A 43 2.26 -12.08 -0.68
CA LEU A 43 0.84 -11.77 -0.63
C LEU A 43 0.51 -10.45 -1.34
N LEU A 44 1.28 -9.38 -1.05
CA LEU A 44 1.07 -8.09 -1.72
C LEU A 44 1.27 -8.17 -3.23
N ASP A 45 2.28 -8.91 -3.70
CA ASP A 45 2.55 -9.13 -5.13
C ASP A 45 1.42 -9.91 -5.81
N LEU A 46 0.86 -10.91 -5.14
CA LEU A 46 -0.32 -11.64 -5.62
C LEU A 46 -1.54 -10.72 -5.73
N LEU A 47 -1.80 -9.92 -4.69
CA LEU A 47 -2.91 -8.95 -4.70
C LEU A 47 -2.72 -7.90 -5.79
N ALA A 48 -1.51 -7.37 -5.94
CA ALA A 48 -1.19 -6.37 -6.97
C ALA A 48 -1.18 -6.95 -8.41
N GLY A 49 -1.09 -8.29 -8.56
CA GLY A 49 -1.07 -8.97 -9.87
C GLY A 49 0.32 -9.12 -10.47
N PHE A 50 1.39 -8.87 -9.71
CA PHE A 50 2.77 -9.14 -10.13
C PHE A 50 3.11 -10.64 -10.12
N LEU A 51 2.40 -11.40 -9.28
CA LEU A 51 2.46 -12.84 -9.25
C LEU A 51 1.09 -13.43 -9.62
N THR A 52 1.10 -14.57 -10.34
CA THR A 52 -0.11 -15.31 -10.69
C THR A 52 -0.25 -16.48 -9.73
N PRO A 53 -1.36 -16.60 -8.98
CA PRO A 53 -1.59 -17.74 -8.11
C PRO A 53 -1.77 -19.03 -8.93
N SER A 54 -1.42 -20.16 -8.35
CA SER A 54 -1.66 -21.47 -8.95
C SER A 54 -3.14 -21.93 -8.80
N SER A 55 -3.83 -21.42 -7.79
CA SER A 55 -5.26 -21.59 -7.57
C SER A 55 -5.79 -20.56 -6.59
N GLY A 56 -7.10 -20.47 -6.43
CA GLY A 56 -7.79 -19.52 -5.57
C GLY A 56 -8.21 -18.26 -6.31
N THR A 57 -8.88 -17.36 -5.60
CA THR A 57 -9.48 -16.15 -6.17
C THR A 57 -9.22 -14.91 -5.32
N ILE A 58 -9.17 -13.76 -5.97
CA ILE A 58 -9.13 -12.44 -5.35
C ILE A 58 -10.40 -11.71 -5.77
N MET A 59 -11.29 -11.45 -4.82
CA MET A 59 -12.59 -10.80 -5.06
C MET A 59 -12.61 -9.40 -4.46
N LEU A 60 -13.11 -8.42 -5.21
CA LEU A 60 -13.42 -7.09 -4.72
C LEU A 60 -14.87 -6.75 -5.04
N ASP A 61 -15.71 -6.60 -4.02
CA ASP A 61 -17.13 -6.24 -4.15
C ASP A 61 -17.89 -7.10 -5.17
N GLY A 62 -17.57 -8.41 -5.20
CA GLY A 62 -18.16 -9.39 -6.11
C GLY A 62 -17.49 -9.49 -7.48
N ALA A 63 -16.51 -8.65 -7.80
CA ALA A 63 -15.73 -8.74 -9.03
C ALA A 63 -14.45 -9.56 -8.81
N ASP A 64 -14.16 -10.50 -9.71
CA ASP A 64 -12.92 -11.28 -9.70
C ASP A 64 -11.76 -10.47 -10.28
N LEU A 65 -10.77 -10.18 -9.44
CA LEU A 65 -9.53 -9.49 -9.83
C LEU A 65 -8.43 -10.46 -10.28
N THR A 66 -8.59 -11.76 -10.06
CA THR A 66 -7.54 -12.76 -10.29
C THR A 66 -7.01 -12.74 -11.73
N PRO A 67 -7.87 -12.69 -12.77
CA PRO A 67 -7.41 -12.70 -14.17
C PRO A 67 -6.86 -11.35 -14.65
N LEU A 68 -7.01 -10.26 -13.86
CA LEU A 68 -6.64 -8.91 -14.28
C LEU A 68 -5.12 -8.70 -14.15
N SER A 69 -4.54 -8.04 -15.16
CA SER A 69 -3.16 -7.54 -15.09
C SER A 69 -3.03 -6.40 -14.07
N PRO A 70 -1.80 -6.12 -13.55
CA PRO A 70 -1.59 -5.13 -12.48
C PRO A 70 -2.18 -3.75 -12.77
N GLU A 71 -2.06 -3.27 -14.01
CA GLU A 71 -2.55 -1.96 -14.43
C GLU A 71 -4.09 -1.87 -14.46
N MET A 72 -4.77 -3.01 -14.60
CA MET A 72 -6.24 -3.10 -14.63
C MET A 72 -6.83 -3.26 -13.22
N ARG A 73 -6.05 -3.65 -12.23
CA ARG A 73 -6.53 -3.79 -10.86
C ARG A 73 -6.77 -2.43 -10.21
N PRO A 74 -7.87 -2.25 -9.47
CA PRO A 74 -8.16 -1.01 -8.75
C PRO A 74 -7.31 -0.91 -7.46
N ILE A 75 -5.99 -1.07 -7.58
CA ILE A 75 -5.06 -1.19 -6.47
C ILE A 75 -4.00 -0.09 -6.55
N SER A 76 -3.73 0.55 -5.42
CA SER A 76 -2.56 1.38 -5.17
C SER A 76 -1.61 0.63 -4.24
N LEU A 77 -0.33 0.59 -4.55
CA LEU A 77 0.68 -0.11 -3.77
C LEU A 77 1.83 0.82 -3.40
N LEU A 78 2.19 0.86 -2.13
CA LEU A 78 3.43 1.40 -1.60
C LEU A 78 4.31 0.25 -1.15
N LEU A 79 5.44 0.06 -1.81
CA LEU A 79 6.45 -0.95 -1.46
C LEU A 79 7.40 -0.44 -0.38
N GLN A 80 7.97 -1.35 0.38
CA GLN A 80 9.07 -1.08 1.29
C GLN A 80 10.29 -0.60 0.50
N GLY A 81 10.92 0.48 0.96
CA GLY A 81 12.13 1.04 0.35
C GLY A 81 11.89 2.18 -0.62
N GLU A 82 12.93 2.53 -1.36
CA GLU A 82 12.93 3.70 -2.25
C GLU A 82 12.16 3.40 -3.55
N SER A 83 10.92 3.87 -3.60
CA SER A 83 10.05 3.72 -4.77
C SER A 83 10.00 4.97 -5.66
N LEU A 84 10.88 5.96 -5.42
CA LEU A 84 10.90 7.21 -6.18
C LEU A 84 11.86 7.16 -7.38
N PHE A 85 11.48 7.86 -8.43
CA PHE A 85 12.37 8.14 -9.55
C PHE A 85 13.31 9.29 -9.13
N GLU A 86 14.56 8.99 -8.83
CA GLU A 86 15.53 9.93 -8.26
C GLU A 86 15.85 11.13 -9.14
N HIS A 87 15.75 10.99 -10.46
CA HIS A 87 15.94 12.05 -11.44
C HIS A 87 14.74 12.99 -11.59
N LEU A 88 13.62 12.68 -10.96
CA LEU A 88 12.41 13.52 -10.91
C LEU A 88 12.36 14.32 -9.61
N THR A 89 11.64 15.45 -9.64
CA THR A 89 11.33 16.19 -8.41
C THR A 89 10.29 15.44 -7.56
N ALA A 90 10.14 15.85 -6.29
CA ALA A 90 9.09 15.32 -5.41
C ALA A 90 7.69 15.50 -6.05
N GLY A 91 7.40 16.68 -6.58
CA GLY A 91 6.13 16.96 -7.26
C GLY A 91 5.92 16.12 -8.51
N HIS A 92 6.96 15.90 -9.33
CA HIS A 92 6.85 15.01 -10.49
C HIS A 92 6.64 13.55 -10.09
N ASN A 93 7.28 13.09 -9.00
CA ASN A 93 7.01 11.75 -8.47
C ASN A 93 5.55 11.60 -8.02
N VAL A 94 4.99 12.58 -7.31
CA VAL A 94 3.58 12.58 -6.90
C VAL A 94 2.66 12.63 -8.11
N ALA A 95 3.00 13.40 -9.16
CA ALA A 95 2.23 13.51 -10.40
C ALA A 95 2.00 12.16 -11.11
N LEU A 96 2.89 11.18 -10.93
CA LEU A 96 2.70 9.82 -11.45
C LEU A 96 1.49 9.09 -10.84
N GLY A 97 0.97 9.59 -9.72
CA GLY A 97 -0.27 9.10 -9.10
C GLY A 97 -1.55 9.66 -9.73
N LEU A 98 -1.47 10.72 -10.53
CA LEU A 98 -2.64 11.37 -11.11
C LEU A 98 -3.37 10.51 -12.14
N PRO A 99 -4.70 10.65 -12.26
CA PRO A 99 -5.45 10.12 -13.40
C PRO A 99 -4.94 10.70 -14.72
N LYS A 100 -4.90 9.88 -15.77
CA LYS A 100 -4.37 10.29 -17.11
C LYS A 100 -5.05 11.50 -17.73
N ALA A 101 -6.30 11.78 -17.38
CA ALA A 101 -7.10 12.87 -17.94
C ALA A 101 -7.09 14.16 -17.09
N THR A 102 -6.23 14.26 -16.06
CA THR A 102 -6.19 15.44 -15.18
C THR A 102 -5.63 16.65 -15.91
N GLY A 103 -6.36 17.76 -15.88
CA GLY A 103 -5.94 19.02 -16.46
C GLY A 103 -4.73 19.64 -15.75
N LYS A 104 -3.90 20.42 -16.44
CA LYS A 104 -2.63 20.96 -15.89
C LYS A 104 -2.82 21.77 -14.60
N ALA A 105 -3.81 22.66 -14.53
CA ALA A 105 -4.06 23.49 -13.35
C ALA A 105 -4.56 22.65 -12.17
N GLU A 106 -5.48 21.70 -12.43
CA GLU A 106 -5.98 20.76 -11.46
C GLU A 106 -4.87 19.85 -10.92
N ALA A 107 -4.02 19.32 -11.82
CA ALA A 107 -2.85 18.51 -11.45
C ALA A 107 -1.93 19.25 -10.46
N GLN A 108 -1.63 20.52 -10.71
CA GLN A 108 -0.79 21.32 -9.81
C GLN A 108 -1.41 21.44 -8.41
N THR A 109 -2.71 21.70 -8.35
CA THR A 109 -3.44 21.79 -7.07
C THR A 109 -3.43 20.47 -6.32
N MET A 110 -3.74 19.38 -7.00
CA MET A 110 -3.76 18.04 -6.39
C MET A 110 -2.39 17.60 -5.88
N ILE A 111 -1.31 17.88 -6.63
CA ILE A 111 0.07 17.59 -6.22
C ILE A 111 0.45 18.39 -4.98
N ALA A 112 0.18 19.70 -5.00
CA ALA A 112 0.50 20.60 -3.87
C ALA A 112 -0.26 20.15 -2.60
N GLN A 113 -1.53 19.81 -2.73
CA GLN A 113 -2.34 19.31 -1.63
C GLN A 113 -1.79 17.97 -1.10
N ALA A 114 -1.50 17.00 -1.97
CA ALA A 114 -0.98 15.69 -1.56
C ALA A 114 0.37 15.81 -0.83
N LEU A 115 1.25 16.69 -1.28
CA LEU A 115 2.51 16.99 -0.57
C LEU A 115 2.27 17.66 0.77
N SER A 116 1.33 18.62 0.84
CA SER A 116 0.98 19.30 2.10
C SER A 116 0.40 18.33 3.12
N GLU A 117 -0.48 17.39 2.71
CA GLU A 117 -1.08 16.38 3.58
C GLU A 117 -0.03 15.47 4.26
N VAL A 118 1.09 15.21 3.58
CA VAL A 118 2.21 14.44 4.18
C VAL A 118 3.27 15.34 4.83
N GLY A 119 2.99 16.63 5.05
CA GLY A 119 3.89 17.59 5.69
C GLY A 119 5.11 17.96 4.83
N LEU A 120 4.97 18.01 3.51
CA LEU A 120 6.04 18.27 2.53
C LEU A 120 5.65 19.33 1.48
N GLY A 121 4.76 20.27 1.83
CA GLY A 121 4.22 21.26 0.88
C GLY A 121 5.27 22.12 0.16
N GLU A 122 6.43 22.36 0.78
CA GLU A 122 7.46 23.26 0.26
C GLU A 122 8.50 22.56 -0.63
N ILE A 123 8.57 21.22 -0.64
CA ILE A 123 9.65 20.49 -1.33
C ILE A 123 9.30 20.02 -2.73
N GLY A 124 8.17 20.44 -3.28
CA GLY A 124 7.67 19.95 -4.58
C GLY A 124 8.66 20.07 -5.74
N GLN A 125 9.57 21.06 -5.70
CA GLN A 125 10.60 21.30 -6.72
C GLN A 125 11.95 20.63 -6.41
N GLN A 126 12.12 20.02 -5.24
CA GLN A 126 13.38 19.35 -4.89
C GLN A 126 13.49 18.00 -5.63
N LEU A 127 14.70 17.67 -6.07
CA LEU A 127 14.99 16.38 -6.67
C LEU A 127 14.85 15.26 -5.63
N ALA A 128 14.24 14.14 -6.00
CA ALA A 128 14.05 13.01 -5.10
C ALA A 128 15.37 12.42 -4.60
N SER A 129 16.44 12.51 -5.38
CA SER A 129 17.81 12.11 -4.97
C SER A 129 18.33 12.87 -3.76
N THR A 130 17.86 14.11 -3.51
CA THR A 130 18.32 14.96 -2.41
C THR A 130 17.48 14.84 -1.13
N LEU A 131 16.40 14.07 -1.17
CA LEU A 131 15.49 13.89 -0.04
C LEU A 131 16.04 12.91 0.98
N SER A 132 15.72 13.13 2.26
CA SER A 132 15.96 12.13 3.32
C SER A 132 15.09 10.88 3.11
N GLY A 133 15.45 9.76 3.73
CA GLY A 133 14.66 8.51 3.65
C GLY A 133 13.20 8.71 4.08
N GLY A 134 12.95 9.42 5.18
CA GLY A 134 11.60 9.75 5.63
C GLY A 134 10.83 10.66 4.68
N GLN A 135 11.51 11.62 4.03
CA GLN A 135 10.90 12.46 2.99
C GLN A 135 10.56 11.62 1.75
N LYS A 136 11.47 10.76 1.28
CA LYS A 136 11.23 9.84 0.16
C LYS A 136 10.01 8.96 0.43
N GLN A 137 9.92 8.39 1.64
CA GLN A 137 8.80 7.56 2.05
C GLN A 137 7.46 8.33 2.02
N ARG A 138 7.42 9.55 2.55
CA ARG A 138 6.23 10.40 2.53
C ARG A 138 5.82 10.84 1.11
N VAL A 139 6.77 11.15 0.24
CA VAL A 139 6.49 11.44 -1.19
C VAL A 139 5.91 10.20 -1.90
N GLY A 140 6.47 9.01 -1.64
CA GLY A 140 5.94 7.75 -2.15
C GLY A 140 4.51 7.48 -1.66
N LEU A 141 4.25 7.75 -0.39
CA LEU A 141 2.91 7.65 0.19
C LEU A 141 1.93 8.64 -0.46
N ALA A 142 2.31 9.93 -0.59
CA ALA A 142 1.48 10.94 -1.26
C ALA A 142 1.11 10.51 -2.68
N ARG A 143 2.08 10.00 -3.47
CA ARG A 143 1.83 9.44 -4.79
C ARG A 143 0.81 8.29 -4.77
N THR A 144 0.94 7.41 -3.80
CA THR A 144 0.09 6.21 -3.67
C THR A 144 -1.33 6.59 -3.27
N LEU A 145 -1.50 7.51 -2.32
CA LEU A 145 -2.79 8.02 -1.87
C LEU A 145 -3.51 8.80 -2.98
N LEU A 146 -2.76 9.62 -3.75
CA LEU A 146 -3.30 10.42 -4.85
C LEU A 146 -3.94 9.57 -5.96
N ARG A 147 -3.51 8.32 -6.14
CA ARG A 147 -4.14 7.39 -7.10
C ARG A 147 -5.61 7.09 -6.78
N ASN A 148 -6.02 7.24 -5.53
CA ASN A 148 -7.39 7.06 -5.04
C ASN A 148 -8.06 5.79 -5.60
N ARG A 149 -7.41 4.64 -5.41
CA ARG A 149 -7.93 3.34 -5.84
C ARG A 149 -8.68 2.66 -4.69
N ALA A 150 -9.64 1.79 -5.02
CA ALA A 150 -10.48 1.09 -4.04
C ALA A 150 -9.69 0.23 -3.03
N VAL A 151 -8.51 -0.27 -3.43
CA VAL A 151 -7.62 -1.05 -2.56
C VAL A 151 -6.30 -0.31 -2.38
N LEU A 152 -5.87 -0.16 -1.13
CA LEU A 152 -4.61 0.43 -0.73
C LEU A 152 -3.73 -0.63 -0.06
N LEU A 153 -2.61 -0.97 -0.68
CA LEU A 153 -1.61 -1.89 -0.13
C LEU A 153 -0.41 -1.08 0.36
N LEU A 154 -0.04 -1.26 1.63
CA LEU A 154 1.05 -0.54 2.29
C LEU A 154 2.05 -1.54 2.87
N ASP A 155 3.29 -1.55 2.36
CA ASP A 155 4.39 -2.37 2.85
C ASP A 155 5.35 -1.51 3.67
N GLU A 156 5.34 -1.66 5.00
CA GLU A 156 6.16 -0.93 5.97
C GLU A 156 6.14 0.61 5.78
N PRO A 157 4.95 1.24 5.67
CA PRO A 157 4.81 2.63 5.22
C PRO A 157 5.39 3.66 6.19
N PHE A 158 5.74 3.27 7.41
CA PHE A 158 6.16 4.17 8.47
C PHE A 158 7.60 3.90 8.97
N SER A 159 8.31 2.94 8.39
CA SER A 159 9.59 2.44 8.92
C SER A 159 10.72 3.46 8.99
N ALA A 160 10.75 4.45 8.10
CA ALA A 160 11.77 5.51 8.03
C ALA A 160 11.33 6.83 8.69
N LEU A 161 10.21 6.84 9.43
CA LEU A 161 9.67 8.04 10.06
C LEU A 161 10.03 8.11 11.54
N ASP A 162 10.29 9.33 12.03
CA ASP A 162 10.33 9.62 13.46
C ASP A 162 8.94 9.49 14.10
N ASP A 163 8.89 9.41 15.42
CA ASP A 163 7.64 9.09 16.15
C ASP A 163 6.54 10.13 15.96
N GLU A 164 6.87 11.43 15.89
CA GLU A 164 5.90 12.48 15.70
C GLU A 164 5.31 12.46 14.28
N THR A 165 6.18 12.38 13.29
CA THR A 165 5.78 12.24 11.88
C THR A 165 4.98 10.95 11.67
N ARG A 166 5.39 9.84 12.28
CA ARG A 166 4.70 8.55 12.20
C ARG A 166 3.26 8.64 12.69
N ARG A 167 3.01 9.28 13.83
CA ARG A 167 1.65 9.51 14.37
C ARG A 167 0.80 10.30 13.40
N THR A 168 1.32 11.43 12.90
CA THR A 168 0.61 12.30 11.95
C THR A 168 0.23 11.53 10.68
N ILE A 169 1.16 10.74 10.13
CA ILE A 169 0.92 9.99 8.89
C ILE A 169 -0.03 8.81 9.12
N ARG A 170 0.02 8.14 10.28
CA ARG A 170 -0.96 7.11 10.65
C ARG A 170 -2.38 7.70 10.68
N ASP A 171 -2.56 8.86 11.33
CA ASP A 171 -3.86 9.53 11.40
C ASP A 171 -4.36 9.92 10.02
N LEU A 172 -3.49 10.41 9.13
CA LEU A 172 -3.82 10.70 7.73
C LEU A 172 -4.31 9.44 7.00
N VAL A 173 -3.55 8.33 7.06
CA VAL A 173 -3.93 7.07 6.40
C VAL A 173 -5.27 6.56 6.93
N ARG A 174 -5.47 6.59 8.25
CA ARG A 174 -6.73 6.21 8.89
C ARG A 174 -7.90 7.08 8.41
N ALA A 175 -7.72 8.39 8.39
CA ALA A 175 -8.75 9.35 7.97
C ALA A 175 -9.14 9.16 6.49
N LEU A 176 -8.14 9.02 5.61
CA LEU A 176 -8.37 8.81 4.18
C LEU A 176 -9.00 7.45 3.89
N THR A 177 -8.55 6.37 4.55
CA THR A 177 -9.16 5.04 4.44
C THR A 177 -10.66 5.10 4.74
N ARG A 178 -11.04 5.72 5.87
CA ARG A 178 -12.46 5.87 6.26
C ARG A 178 -13.23 6.77 5.30
N ARG A 179 -12.65 7.92 4.94
CA ARG A 179 -13.31 8.92 4.07
C ARG A 179 -13.63 8.38 2.69
N HIS A 180 -12.70 7.62 2.11
CA HIS A 180 -12.84 7.10 0.74
C HIS A 180 -13.39 5.67 0.69
N GLY A 181 -13.58 5.03 1.83
CA GLY A 181 -14.04 3.64 1.87
C GLY A 181 -13.02 2.63 1.33
N TRP A 182 -11.72 2.94 1.38
CA TRP A 182 -10.70 2.04 0.85
C TRP A 182 -10.59 0.75 1.66
N HIS A 183 -10.28 -0.34 0.96
CA HIS A 183 -9.82 -1.59 1.57
C HIS A 183 -8.31 -1.49 1.77
N THR A 184 -7.88 -1.14 2.99
CA THR A 184 -6.46 -0.91 3.26
C THR A 184 -5.83 -2.16 3.88
N ILE A 185 -4.80 -2.70 3.23
CA ILE A 185 -3.96 -3.77 3.75
C ILE A 185 -2.64 -3.15 4.21
N LEU A 186 -2.35 -3.29 5.48
CA LEU A 186 -1.13 -2.80 6.11
C LEU A 186 -0.22 -3.97 6.46
N VAL A 187 0.95 -4.04 5.84
CA VAL A 187 2.04 -4.91 6.30
C VAL A 187 2.92 -4.09 7.21
N SER A 188 3.08 -4.51 8.46
CA SER A 188 4.03 -3.91 9.41
C SER A 188 4.53 -4.95 10.40
N HIS A 189 5.81 -4.83 10.77
CA HIS A 189 6.41 -5.58 11.87
C HIS A 189 6.39 -4.79 13.19
N HIS A 190 6.01 -3.52 13.16
CA HIS A 190 5.87 -2.67 14.34
C HIS A 190 4.50 -2.90 14.99
N ALA A 191 4.52 -3.43 16.22
CA ALA A 191 3.29 -3.75 16.97
C ALA A 191 2.40 -2.53 17.18
N ASP A 192 2.99 -1.35 17.42
CA ASP A 192 2.27 -0.09 17.63
C ASP A 192 1.49 0.35 16.38
N ASP A 193 2.07 0.18 15.17
CA ASP A 193 1.37 0.51 13.92
C ASP A 193 0.12 -0.36 13.76
N VAL A 194 0.25 -1.65 14.07
CA VAL A 194 -0.85 -2.61 13.99
C VAL A 194 -1.91 -2.29 15.05
N ALA A 195 -1.50 -2.13 16.31
CA ALA A 195 -2.42 -1.88 17.43
C ALA A 195 -3.23 -0.57 17.26
N GLU A 196 -2.58 0.49 16.75
CA GLU A 196 -3.24 1.78 16.59
C GLU A 196 -4.13 1.87 15.35
N LEU A 197 -3.78 1.19 14.26
CA LEU A 197 -4.45 1.37 12.97
C LEU A 197 -5.45 0.28 12.61
N ALA A 198 -5.15 -0.99 12.95
CA ALA A 198 -5.89 -2.12 12.41
C ALA A 198 -7.21 -2.36 13.14
N GLN A 199 -8.28 -2.60 12.39
CA GLN A 199 -9.54 -3.13 12.90
C GLN A 199 -9.58 -4.66 12.83
N ARG A 200 -8.72 -5.26 11.98
CA ARG A 200 -8.56 -6.70 11.85
C ARG A 200 -7.07 -7.01 11.62
N THR A 201 -6.58 -8.02 12.28
CA THR A 201 -5.18 -8.45 12.14
C THR A 201 -5.11 -9.91 11.75
N TYR A 202 -4.31 -10.22 10.75
CA TYR A 202 -3.91 -11.58 10.43
C TYR A 202 -2.43 -11.76 10.71
N ARG A 203 -2.08 -12.92 11.25
CA ARG A 203 -0.70 -13.35 11.43
C ARG A 203 -0.33 -14.36 10.36
N LEU A 204 0.77 -14.13 9.68
CA LEU A 204 1.29 -15.06 8.68
C LEU A 204 2.23 -16.06 9.35
N VAL A 205 1.78 -17.31 9.41
CA VAL A 205 2.48 -18.46 10.03
C VAL A 205 2.50 -19.60 9.01
N ASP A 206 3.67 -20.17 8.77
CA ASP A 206 3.87 -21.33 7.88
C ASP A 206 3.13 -21.24 6.53
N GLY A 207 3.15 -20.06 5.92
CA GLY A 207 2.53 -19.79 4.63
C GLY A 207 1.00 -19.61 4.66
N ARG A 208 0.38 -19.52 5.84
CA ARG A 208 -1.06 -19.31 6.04
C ARG A 208 -1.35 -18.08 6.88
N LEU A 209 -2.51 -17.47 6.64
CA LEU A 209 -3.02 -16.36 7.43
C LEU A 209 -3.96 -16.87 8.51
N GLU A 210 -3.64 -16.55 9.75
CA GLU A 210 -4.46 -16.83 10.93
C GLU A 210 -5.03 -15.52 11.47
N LEU A 211 -6.32 -15.47 11.74
CA LEU A 211 -6.95 -14.31 12.38
C LEU A 211 -6.42 -14.18 13.81
N TYR A 212 -5.99 -12.98 14.18
CA TYR A 212 -5.35 -12.71 15.46
C TYR A 212 -6.14 -11.68 16.29
#